data_845aa371559a5e6a44357e44f5587903
#
_entry.id   845aa371559a5e6a44357e44f5587903
#
_cell.length_a   1.000
_cell.length_b   1.000
_cell.length_c   1.000
_cell.angle_alpha   90.00
_cell.angle_beta   90.00
_cell.angle_gamma   90.00
#
_symmetry.space_group_name_H-M   'P 1'
#
loop_
_entity.id
_entity.type
_entity.pdbx_description
1 polymer ?
#
loop_
_entity_poly.entity_id
_entity_poly.type
_entity_poly.pdbx_seq_one_letter_code
_entity_poly.pdbx_strand_id
1 'polypeptide(L)'
;VELADAAAAASPKAGPRMLAFLAGQQAHAAAQTGDRNRALRYIREAETAMDRAESRGKAFGSYDPASLNYHISQVRYELGDVSGAIEAMQQSDKVRYSVYRRARVRHRAMLAERQLEIGHLEAACDTWHQALDDYPMVQSGRADDRVRTMFGLLRPHLKNTTARDLYDRARTIAPPSLVS
;
A
#
# COMPACT_ATOMS: atom_id res chain seq x y z
N VAL A 1 -0.26 -19.66 -1.16
CA VAL A 1 -0.66 -20.22 0.14
C VAL A 1 0.45 -21.12 0.69
N GLU A 2 0.85 -22.18 0.00
CA GLU A 2 1.84 -23.17 0.47
C GLU A 2 3.17 -22.56 0.96
N LEU A 3 3.74 -21.60 0.22
CA LEU A 3 5.00 -20.96 0.62
C LEU A 3 4.85 -20.12 1.92
N ALA A 4 3.72 -19.45 2.09
CA ALA A 4 3.46 -18.65 3.29
C ALA A 4 3.27 -19.56 4.52
N ASP A 5 2.58 -20.69 4.34
CA ASP A 5 2.38 -21.70 5.39
C ASP A 5 3.69 -22.40 5.75
N ALA A 6 4.49 -22.76 4.74
CA ALA A 6 5.81 -23.37 4.96
C ALA A 6 6.76 -22.41 5.72
N ALA A 7 6.77 -21.12 5.38
CA ALA A 7 7.57 -20.12 6.08
C ALA A 7 7.15 -19.97 7.54
N ALA A 8 5.84 -19.96 7.83
CA ALA A 8 5.33 -19.92 9.21
C ALA A 8 5.71 -21.18 9.99
N ALA A 9 5.56 -22.37 9.40
CA ALA A 9 5.92 -23.64 10.02
C ALA A 9 7.42 -23.78 10.28
N ALA A 10 8.27 -23.20 9.41
CA ALA A 10 9.72 -23.20 9.56
C ALA A 10 10.23 -22.20 10.63
N SER A 11 9.35 -21.40 11.22
CA SER A 11 9.72 -20.33 12.16
C SER A 11 9.08 -20.51 13.55
N PRO A 12 9.22 -21.68 14.22
CA PRO A 12 8.52 -21.98 15.49
C PRO A 12 8.96 -21.10 16.67
N LYS A 13 10.13 -20.44 16.57
CA LYS A 13 10.68 -19.53 17.58
C LYS A 13 10.58 -18.06 17.18
N ALA A 14 9.73 -17.73 16.20
CA ALA A 14 9.57 -16.35 15.73
C ALA A 14 9.08 -15.43 16.84
N GLY A 15 9.72 -14.26 16.98
CA GLY A 15 9.25 -13.20 17.86
C GLY A 15 7.95 -12.56 17.33
N PRO A 16 7.25 -11.76 18.17
CA PRO A 16 5.93 -11.21 17.81
C PRO A 16 5.90 -10.45 16.47
N ARG A 17 6.93 -9.66 16.14
CA ARG A 17 6.99 -8.96 14.84
C ARG A 17 7.09 -9.90 13.65
N MET A 18 7.87 -10.95 13.77
CA MET A 18 7.99 -11.97 12.74
C MET A 18 6.67 -12.74 12.60
N LEU A 19 6.01 -13.07 13.71
CA LEU A 19 4.69 -13.70 13.69
C LEU A 19 3.65 -12.79 13.00
N ALA A 20 3.65 -11.49 13.31
CA ALA A 20 2.78 -10.53 12.62
C ALA A 20 3.05 -10.49 11.11
N PHE A 21 4.31 -10.47 10.70
CA PHE A 21 4.69 -10.51 9.29
C PHE A 21 4.22 -11.80 8.60
N LEU A 22 4.51 -12.96 9.19
CA LEU A 22 4.13 -14.26 8.62
C LEU A 22 2.61 -14.39 8.49
N ALA A 23 1.86 -14.02 9.52
CA ALA A 23 0.40 -14.01 9.47
C ALA A 23 -0.13 -13.03 8.40
N GLY A 24 0.49 -11.85 8.24
CA GLY A 24 0.16 -10.92 7.17
C GLY A 24 0.36 -11.51 5.76
N GLN A 25 1.46 -12.25 5.55
CA GLN A 25 1.71 -12.97 4.29
C GLN A 25 0.70 -14.09 4.05
N GLN A 26 0.36 -14.86 5.08
CA GLN A 26 -0.66 -15.92 5.00
C GLN A 26 -2.04 -15.34 4.70
N ALA A 27 -2.39 -14.20 5.31
CA ALA A 27 -3.63 -13.50 5.05
C ALA A 27 -3.74 -13.06 3.58
N HIS A 28 -2.69 -12.46 3.04
CA HIS A 28 -2.66 -12.02 1.65
C HIS A 28 -2.75 -13.21 0.68
N ALA A 29 -1.97 -14.27 0.92
CA ALA A 29 -2.04 -15.48 0.10
C ALA A 29 -3.42 -16.15 0.12
N ALA A 30 -4.10 -16.19 1.28
CA ALA A 30 -5.45 -16.70 1.40
C ALA A 30 -6.48 -15.82 0.65
N ALA A 31 -6.33 -14.49 0.73
CA ALA A 31 -7.19 -13.55 0.01
C ALA A 31 -7.06 -13.72 -1.52
N GLN A 32 -5.85 -13.89 -2.03
CA GLN A 32 -5.60 -14.13 -3.46
C GLN A 32 -6.23 -15.42 -3.99
N THR A 33 -6.48 -16.40 -3.13
CA THR A 33 -7.21 -17.63 -3.48
C THR A 33 -8.71 -17.57 -3.17
N GLY A 34 -9.21 -16.41 -2.73
CA GLY A 34 -10.62 -16.21 -2.40
C GLY A 34 -11.05 -16.81 -1.05
N ASP A 35 -10.13 -17.36 -0.24
CA ASP A 35 -10.44 -17.89 1.09
C ASP A 35 -10.59 -16.76 2.11
N ARG A 36 -11.78 -16.13 2.08
CA ARG A 36 -12.12 -15.00 2.94
C ARG A 36 -11.97 -15.32 4.43
N ASN A 37 -12.46 -16.48 4.85
CA ASN A 37 -12.46 -16.84 6.27
C ASN A 37 -11.03 -17.00 6.81
N ARG A 38 -10.18 -17.67 6.03
CA ARG A 38 -8.78 -17.86 6.36
C ARG A 38 -8.01 -16.53 6.34
N ALA A 39 -8.25 -15.69 5.33
CA ALA A 39 -7.63 -14.37 5.23
C ALA A 39 -7.94 -13.50 6.45
N LEU A 40 -9.23 -13.40 6.84
CA LEU A 40 -9.63 -12.60 7.99
C LEU A 40 -9.15 -13.17 9.32
N ARG A 41 -9.03 -14.49 9.45
CA ARG A 41 -8.43 -15.11 10.65
C ARG A 41 -6.97 -14.71 10.79
N TYR A 42 -6.18 -14.82 9.72
CA TYR A 42 -4.77 -14.43 9.73
C TYR A 42 -4.55 -12.92 9.95
N ILE A 43 -5.47 -12.06 9.50
CA ILE A 43 -5.41 -10.63 9.84
C ILE A 43 -5.50 -10.45 11.36
N ARG A 44 -6.47 -11.10 12.04
CA ARG A 44 -6.59 -11.00 13.51
C ARG A 44 -5.36 -11.54 14.24
N GLU A 45 -4.77 -12.60 13.74
CA GLU A 45 -3.51 -13.15 14.26
C GLU A 45 -2.35 -12.15 14.10
N ALA A 46 -2.26 -11.49 12.93
CA ALA A 46 -1.24 -10.48 12.66
C ALA A 46 -1.40 -9.24 13.56
N GLU A 47 -2.63 -8.75 13.75
CA GLU A 47 -2.94 -7.64 14.65
C GLU A 47 -2.56 -7.98 16.09
N THR A 48 -3.00 -9.14 16.59
CA THR A 48 -2.65 -9.61 17.96
C THR A 48 -1.15 -9.72 18.16
N ALA A 49 -0.43 -10.25 17.17
CA ALA A 49 1.03 -10.37 17.24
C ALA A 49 1.71 -9.00 17.18
N MET A 50 1.19 -8.05 16.39
CA MET A 50 1.70 -6.68 16.33
C MET A 50 1.51 -5.94 17.66
N ASP A 51 0.35 -6.04 18.30
CA ASP A 51 0.09 -5.45 19.62
C ASP A 51 1.09 -5.94 20.65
N ARG A 52 1.38 -7.25 20.65
CA ARG A 52 2.42 -7.84 21.52
C ARG A 52 3.83 -7.33 21.19
N ALA A 53 4.11 -7.07 19.90
CA ALA A 53 5.39 -6.54 19.47
C ALA A 53 5.58 -5.09 19.93
N GLU A 54 4.55 -4.25 19.76
CA GLU A 54 4.59 -2.84 20.14
C GLU A 54 4.65 -2.64 21.67
N SER A 55 3.99 -3.52 22.45
CA SER A 55 4.10 -3.51 23.91
C SER A 55 5.52 -3.81 24.44
N ARG A 56 6.36 -4.46 23.63
CA ARG A 56 7.77 -4.75 23.95
C ARG A 56 8.74 -3.68 23.46
N GLY A 57 8.26 -2.69 22.73
CA GLY A 57 9.03 -1.55 22.22
C GLY A 57 8.95 -1.39 20.70
N LYS A 58 9.03 -0.14 20.29
CA LYS A 58 9.07 0.23 18.87
C LYS A 58 10.42 -0.20 18.27
N ALA A 59 10.38 -0.78 17.07
CA ALA A 59 11.58 -1.14 16.34
C ALA A 59 11.59 -0.43 14.98
N PHE A 60 12.60 0.39 14.75
CA PHE A 60 12.84 1.07 13.49
C PHE A 60 13.44 0.08 12.47
N GLY A 61 13.01 0.18 11.21
CA GLY A 61 13.55 -0.63 10.12
C GLY A 61 13.00 -2.06 10.01
N SER A 62 12.02 -2.44 10.85
CA SER A 62 11.39 -3.76 10.82
C SER A 62 9.91 -3.69 10.40
N TYR A 63 9.23 -4.84 10.41
CA TYR A 63 7.79 -4.90 10.21
C TYR A 63 7.07 -4.14 11.32
N ASP A 64 6.36 -3.08 10.95
CA ASP A 64 5.76 -2.08 11.83
C ASP A 64 4.25 -1.96 11.61
N PRO A 65 3.50 -1.18 12.42
CA PRO A 65 2.07 -0.97 12.21
C PRO A 65 1.71 -0.41 10.82
N ALA A 66 2.58 0.41 10.21
CA ALA A 66 2.34 0.89 8.85
C ALA A 66 2.43 -0.25 7.82
N SER A 67 3.36 -1.18 8.00
CA SER A 67 3.51 -2.36 7.14
C SER A 67 2.34 -3.33 7.31
N LEU A 68 1.85 -3.52 8.54
CA LEU A 68 0.66 -4.32 8.81
C LEU A 68 -0.58 -3.72 8.13
N ASN A 69 -0.82 -2.42 8.30
CA ASN A 69 -1.96 -1.76 7.65
C ASN A 69 -1.88 -1.82 6.12
N TYR A 70 -0.68 -1.78 5.55
CA TYR A 70 -0.49 -2.04 4.11
C TYR A 70 -0.94 -3.46 3.73
N HIS A 71 -0.57 -4.50 4.48
CA HIS A 71 -1.04 -5.87 4.23
C HIS A 71 -2.56 -6.00 4.39
N ILE A 72 -3.13 -5.39 5.44
CA ILE A 72 -4.60 -5.36 5.62
C ILE A 72 -5.29 -4.74 4.41
N SER A 73 -4.75 -3.62 3.89
CA SER A 73 -5.25 -2.99 2.68
C SER A 73 -5.22 -3.94 1.47
N GLN A 74 -4.12 -4.67 1.27
CA GLN A 74 -4.01 -5.62 0.18
C GLN A 74 -5.03 -6.76 0.32
N VAL A 75 -5.16 -7.33 1.52
CA VAL A 75 -6.14 -8.39 1.80
C VAL A 75 -7.57 -7.93 1.52
N ARG A 76 -7.96 -6.76 2.01
CA ARG A 76 -9.29 -6.20 1.77
C ARG A 76 -9.57 -5.97 0.29
N TYR A 77 -8.57 -5.45 -0.44
CA TYR A 77 -8.69 -5.24 -1.88
C TYR A 77 -8.90 -6.54 -2.65
N GLU A 78 -8.09 -7.58 -2.39
CA GLU A 78 -8.24 -8.90 -3.01
C GLU A 78 -9.61 -9.55 -2.70
N LEU A 79 -10.19 -9.23 -1.55
CA LEU A 79 -11.53 -9.68 -1.17
C LEU A 79 -12.67 -8.80 -1.70
N GLY A 80 -12.39 -7.79 -2.53
CA GLY A 80 -13.36 -6.88 -3.12
C GLY A 80 -13.85 -5.75 -2.21
N ASP A 81 -13.28 -5.62 -1.01
CA ASP A 81 -13.57 -4.51 -0.08
C ASP A 81 -12.67 -3.31 -0.39
N VAL A 82 -12.97 -2.59 -1.48
CA VAL A 82 -12.15 -1.46 -1.94
C VAL A 82 -12.18 -0.31 -0.92
N SER A 83 -13.34 -0.01 -0.33
CA SER A 83 -13.45 1.04 0.69
C SER A 83 -12.61 0.73 1.92
N GLY A 84 -12.70 -0.48 2.45
CA GLY A 84 -11.87 -0.91 3.57
C GLY A 84 -10.38 -0.98 3.23
N ALA A 85 -10.03 -1.27 1.98
CA ALA A 85 -8.66 -1.22 1.50
C ALA A 85 -8.11 0.22 1.50
N ILE A 86 -8.92 1.20 1.10
CA ILE A 86 -8.60 2.64 1.16
C ILE A 86 -8.36 3.07 2.61
N GLU A 87 -9.26 2.75 3.52
CA GLU A 87 -9.14 3.09 4.95
C GLU A 87 -7.83 2.54 5.55
N ALA A 88 -7.53 1.27 5.31
CA ALA A 88 -6.31 0.64 5.80
C ALA A 88 -5.05 1.27 5.20
N MET A 89 -5.07 1.66 3.92
CA MET A 89 -3.94 2.34 3.28
C MET A 89 -3.74 3.77 3.83
N GLN A 90 -4.82 4.50 4.09
CA GLN A 90 -4.75 5.81 4.74
C GLN A 90 -4.16 5.69 6.16
N GLN A 91 -4.58 4.68 6.92
CA GLN A 91 -4.00 4.42 8.24
C GLN A 91 -2.51 4.04 8.14
N SER A 92 -2.13 3.24 7.15
CA SER A 92 -0.72 2.93 6.86
C SER A 92 0.11 4.19 6.60
N ASP A 93 -0.40 5.12 5.75
CA ASP A 93 0.31 6.36 5.43
C ASP A 93 0.45 7.29 6.65
N LYS A 94 -0.62 7.39 7.46
CA LYS A 94 -0.66 8.22 8.68
C LYS A 94 0.40 7.83 9.71
N VAL A 95 0.62 6.52 9.91
CA VAL A 95 1.56 6.04 10.95
C VAL A 95 2.95 5.75 10.41
N ARG A 96 3.18 5.89 9.10
CA ARG A 96 4.47 5.63 8.47
C ARG A 96 5.46 6.76 8.73
N TYR A 97 6.67 6.39 9.14
CA TYR A 97 7.76 7.35 9.27
C TYR A 97 8.11 8.03 7.94
N SER A 98 8.32 9.35 7.97
CA SER A 98 8.60 10.17 6.78
C SER A 98 9.86 9.77 6.02
N VAL A 99 10.82 9.14 6.69
CA VAL A 99 12.08 8.65 6.09
C VAL A 99 11.85 7.56 5.02
N TYR A 100 10.72 6.83 5.08
CA TYR A 100 10.39 5.78 4.10
C TYR A 100 9.76 6.33 2.82
N ARG A 101 10.38 7.32 2.18
CA ARG A 101 9.86 8.01 0.98
C ARG A 101 9.50 7.06 -0.16
N ARG A 102 10.35 6.04 -0.45
CA ARG A 102 10.05 5.05 -1.51
C ARG A 102 8.73 4.31 -1.27
N ALA A 103 8.48 3.90 -0.03
CA ALA A 103 7.23 3.25 0.33
C ALA A 103 6.05 4.23 0.25
N ARG A 104 6.22 5.46 0.73
CA ARG A 104 5.18 6.50 0.68
C ARG A 104 4.74 6.80 -0.74
N VAL A 105 5.67 7.05 -1.67
CA VAL A 105 5.35 7.29 -3.08
C VAL A 105 4.51 6.16 -3.65
N ARG A 106 4.97 4.92 -3.48
CA ARG A 106 4.26 3.74 -4.00
C ARG A 106 2.88 3.55 -3.37
N HIS A 107 2.80 3.63 -2.05
CA HIS A 107 1.54 3.37 -1.33
C HIS A 107 0.52 4.48 -1.56
N ARG A 108 0.94 5.75 -1.64
CA ARG A 108 0.05 6.85 -2.00
C ARG A 108 -0.43 6.73 -3.44
N ALA A 109 0.42 6.36 -4.39
CA ALA A 109 -0.03 6.10 -5.76
C ALA A 109 -1.08 4.99 -5.80
N MET A 110 -0.85 3.87 -5.10
CA MET A 110 -1.84 2.78 -5.00
C MET A 110 -3.14 3.21 -4.31
N LEU A 111 -3.06 4.06 -3.29
CA LEU A 111 -4.23 4.64 -2.64
C LEU A 111 -5.05 5.48 -3.63
N ALA A 112 -4.39 6.35 -4.38
CA ALA A 112 -5.03 7.18 -5.40
C ALA A 112 -5.68 6.34 -6.51
N GLU A 113 -5.01 5.28 -6.97
CA GLU A 113 -5.58 4.32 -7.94
C GLU A 113 -6.90 3.74 -7.43
N ARG A 114 -6.96 3.32 -6.17
CA ARG A 114 -8.18 2.77 -5.54
C ARG A 114 -9.26 3.82 -5.33
N GLN A 115 -8.90 5.04 -4.95
CA GLN A 115 -9.85 6.16 -4.85
C GLN A 115 -10.48 6.46 -6.21
N LEU A 116 -9.69 6.46 -7.29
CA LEU A 116 -10.19 6.64 -8.64
C LEU A 116 -11.12 5.49 -9.07
N GLU A 117 -10.79 4.26 -8.72
CA GLU A 117 -11.59 3.07 -9.02
C GLU A 117 -13.03 3.17 -8.49
N ILE A 118 -13.21 3.79 -7.33
CA ILE A 118 -14.56 4.05 -6.75
C ILE A 118 -15.14 5.42 -7.14
N GLY A 119 -14.55 6.10 -8.12
CA GLY A 119 -15.07 7.35 -8.68
C GLY A 119 -14.68 8.62 -7.90
N HIS A 120 -13.79 8.54 -6.95
CA HIS A 120 -13.33 9.69 -6.12
C HIS A 120 -12.14 10.41 -6.79
N LEU A 121 -12.39 11.04 -7.96
CA LEU A 121 -11.35 11.66 -8.79
C LEU A 121 -10.56 12.74 -8.04
N GLU A 122 -11.23 13.66 -7.36
CA GLU A 122 -10.58 14.76 -6.64
C GLU A 122 -9.68 14.23 -5.52
N ALA A 123 -10.16 13.28 -4.72
CA ALA A 123 -9.38 12.65 -3.65
C ALA A 123 -8.18 11.88 -4.23
N ALA A 124 -8.35 11.21 -5.36
CA ALA A 124 -7.26 10.54 -6.07
C ALA A 124 -6.19 11.54 -6.53
N CYS A 125 -6.59 12.65 -7.11
CA CYS A 125 -5.67 13.71 -7.53
C CYS A 125 -4.88 14.29 -6.35
N ASP A 126 -5.54 14.59 -5.25
CA ASP A 126 -4.89 15.09 -4.01
C ASP A 126 -3.86 14.08 -3.48
N THR A 127 -4.21 12.81 -3.47
CA THR A 127 -3.31 11.75 -3.02
C THR A 127 -2.11 11.58 -3.96
N TRP A 128 -2.31 11.66 -5.28
CA TRP A 128 -1.20 11.65 -6.24
C TRP A 128 -0.31 12.87 -6.13
N HIS A 129 -0.88 14.08 -5.86
CA HIS A 129 -0.06 15.26 -5.58
C HIS A 129 0.88 15.03 -4.40
N GLN A 130 0.40 14.39 -3.32
CA GLN A 130 1.24 14.03 -2.17
C GLN A 130 2.31 12.98 -2.52
N ALA A 131 2.02 12.03 -3.43
CA ALA A 131 3.02 11.10 -3.93
C ALA A 131 4.11 11.83 -4.73
N LEU A 132 3.72 12.78 -5.57
CA LEU A 132 4.64 13.59 -6.38
C LEU A 132 5.51 14.54 -5.56
N ASP A 133 5.11 14.91 -4.34
CA ASP A 133 5.94 15.71 -3.42
C ASP A 133 7.23 14.96 -3.03
N ASP A 134 7.14 13.66 -2.82
CA ASP A 134 8.28 12.82 -2.44
C ASP A 134 9.00 12.20 -3.68
N TYR A 135 8.33 12.10 -4.84
CA TYR A 135 8.82 11.37 -6.01
C TYR A 135 10.18 11.85 -6.55
N PRO A 136 10.48 13.18 -6.66
CA PRO A 136 11.77 13.65 -7.18
C PRO A 136 12.97 13.21 -6.33
N MET A 137 12.75 12.85 -5.06
CA MET A 137 13.77 12.39 -4.13
C MET A 137 13.91 10.86 -4.10
N VAL A 138 13.21 10.16 -4.99
CA VAL A 138 13.15 8.69 -5.01
C VAL A 138 13.66 8.17 -6.34
N GLN A 139 14.73 7.39 -6.33
CA GLN A 139 15.19 6.64 -7.49
C GLN A 139 14.72 5.19 -7.36
N SER A 140 13.62 4.84 -8.07
CA SER A 140 13.00 3.53 -7.95
C SER A 140 12.11 3.21 -9.16
N GLY A 141 12.47 2.19 -9.93
CA GLY A 141 11.66 1.72 -11.06
C GLY A 141 10.21 1.39 -10.66
N ARG A 142 9.98 0.89 -9.44
CA ARG A 142 8.62 0.66 -8.94
C ARG A 142 7.84 1.95 -8.68
N ALA A 143 8.51 3.06 -8.35
CA ALA A 143 7.87 4.37 -8.26
C ALA A 143 7.56 4.91 -9.67
N ASP A 144 8.51 4.75 -10.61
CA ASP A 144 8.33 5.12 -12.01
C ASP A 144 7.14 4.39 -12.64
N ASP A 145 6.99 3.08 -12.38
CA ASP A 145 5.86 2.30 -12.84
C ASP A 145 4.52 2.85 -12.34
N ARG A 146 4.48 3.31 -11.08
CA ARG A 146 3.26 3.94 -10.51
C ARG A 146 2.96 5.30 -11.15
N VAL A 147 3.99 6.09 -11.45
CA VAL A 147 3.81 7.37 -12.16
C VAL A 147 3.34 7.13 -13.60
N ARG A 148 3.87 6.12 -14.29
CA ARG A 148 3.38 5.70 -15.60
C ARG A 148 1.90 5.29 -15.56
N THR A 149 1.52 4.49 -14.56
CA THR A 149 0.13 4.08 -14.33
C THR A 149 -0.77 5.30 -14.12
N MET A 150 -0.35 6.27 -13.31
CA MET A 150 -1.09 7.52 -13.08
C MET A 150 -1.35 8.27 -14.39
N PHE A 151 -0.34 8.44 -15.25
CA PHE A 151 -0.55 9.09 -16.55
C PHE A 151 -1.62 8.39 -17.38
N GLY A 152 -1.58 7.05 -17.44
CA GLY A 152 -2.60 6.28 -18.17
C GLY A 152 -4.00 6.49 -17.61
N LEU A 153 -4.14 6.45 -16.28
CA LEU A 153 -5.42 6.58 -15.59
C LEU A 153 -6.00 8.01 -15.67
N LEU A 154 -5.16 9.04 -15.72
CA LEU A 154 -5.61 10.43 -15.82
C LEU A 154 -6.07 10.85 -17.23
N ARG A 155 -5.56 10.19 -18.28
CA ARG A 155 -5.89 10.57 -19.69
C ARG A 155 -7.40 10.72 -19.98
N PRO A 156 -8.28 9.81 -19.55
CA PRO A 156 -9.72 9.95 -19.77
C PRO A 156 -10.33 11.15 -19.04
N HIS A 157 -9.65 11.67 -18.01
CA HIS A 157 -10.15 12.71 -17.12
C HIS A 157 -9.59 14.11 -17.42
N LEU A 158 -8.81 14.31 -18.48
CA LEU A 158 -8.13 15.59 -18.77
C LEU A 158 -9.07 16.77 -19.12
N LYS A 159 -10.37 16.52 -19.25
CA LYS A 159 -11.39 17.59 -19.31
C LYS A 159 -11.67 18.21 -17.95
N ASN A 160 -11.41 17.48 -16.85
CA ASN A 160 -11.47 17.97 -15.49
C ASN A 160 -10.20 18.78 -15.19
N THR A 161 -10.33 19.97 -14.61
CA THR A 161 -9.22 20.89 -14.33
C THR A 161 -8.24 20.30 -13.32
N THR A 162 -8.73 19.69 -12.23
CA THR A 162 -7.90 19.07 -11.18
C THR A 162 -7.02 17.96 -11.76
N ALA A 163 -7.61 17.10 -12.60
CA ALA A 163 -6.86 16.01 -13.25
C ALA A 163 -5.83 16.53 -14.24
N ARG A 164 -6.15 17.61 -14.97
CA ARG A 164 -5.22 18.25 -15.91
C ARG A 164 -4.05 18.90 -15.18
N ASP A 165 -4.32 19.65 -14.12
CA ASP A 165 -3.28 20.31 -13.33
C ASP A 165 -2.29 19.30 -12.72
N LEU A 166 -2.80 18.17 -12.21
CA LEU A 166 -1.97 17.07 -11.75
C LEU A 166 -1.13 16.46 -12.90
N TYR A 167 -1.75 16.21 -14.04
CA TYR A 167 -1.08 15.65 -15.22
C TYR A 167 0.06 16.56 -15.70
N ASP A 168 -0.20 17.86 -15.79
CA ASP A 168 0.79 18.86 -16.23
C ASP A 168 1.92 18.99 -15.21
N ARG A 169 1.62 19.01 -13.91
CA ARG A 169 2.64 18.96 -12.86
C ARG A 169 3.53 17.72 -12.98
N ALA A 170 2.92 16.55 -13.14
CA ALA A 170 3.68 15.30 -13.25
C ALA A 170 4.62 15.30 -14.47
N ARG A 171 4.20 15.87 -15.60
CA ARG A 171 5.04 16.00 -16.80
C ARG A 171 6.30 16.85 -16.57
N THR A 172 6.28 17.80 -15.66
CA THR A 172 7.45 18.64 -15.35
C THR A 172 8.50 17.94 -14.50
N ILE A 173 8.10 16.93 -13.73
CA ILE A 173 8.97 16.25 -12.76
C ILE A 173 9.32 14.81 -13.13
N ALA A 174 8.49 14.15 -13.94
CA ALA A 174 8.74 12.78 -14.37
C ALA A 174 9.65 12.72 -15.60
N PRO A 175 10.47 11.67 -15.75
CA PRO A 175 11.22 11.43 -16.98
C PRO A 175 10.28 11.38 -18.19
N PRO A 176 10.66 11.97 -19.35
CA PRO A 176 9.82 11.97 -20.56
C PRO A 176 9.36 10.58 -21.02
N SER A 177 10.17 9.55 -20.76
CA SER A 177 9.86 8.16 -21.10
C SER A 177 8.67 7.56 -20.33
N LEU A 178 8.17 8.24 -19.30
CA LEU A 178 7.00 7.79 -18.52
C LEU A 178 5.68 8.39 -19.03
N VAL A 179 5.76 9.43 -19.86
CA VAL A 179 4.58 10.20 -20.33
C VAL A 179 3.95 9.60 -21.59
N SER A 180 4.63 8.68 -22.23
CA SER A 180 4.24 8.03 -23.51
C SER A 180 3.02 7.12 -23.42
#